data_0d79abbd23cc1578829f49ae78672a4d
#
_entry.id   0d79abbd23cc1578829f49ae78672a4d
#
_cell.length_a   1.000
_cell.length_b   1.000
_cell.length_c   1.000
_cell.angle_alpha   90.00
_cell.angle_beta   90.00
_cell.angle_gamma   90.00
#
_symmetry.space_group_name_H-M   'P 1'
#
loop_
_entity.id
_entity.type
_entity.pdbx_description
1 polymer ?
#
loop_
_entity_poly.entity_id
_entity_poly.type
_entity_poly.pdbx_seq_one_letter_code
_entity_poly.pdbx_strand_id
1 'polypeptide(L)'
;SDVYKRQILKKKVNPDFKPYLTLFQYLGFAALLVGTCTGSFFGVALADIPALSKIKNYFVNSDNLMTFSIVIGLVQIIFGKCVAAYKIKIQKGTKHSIAPFAWVFVIISLALAFGLPMLNVHLPNAVVMVCYGIAILGLVVAYLYNTPGKNVFLNFGTGLWNTYNMASGLLGDTLSYIRLFAIGLTGSILGGVFNTLAVTMTDGMNIVARAICMLLILLVGHSINIALCTISSLVHPLRLIFVEYYKNAEFEGGGKAYEPFRKA
;
A
#
# COMPACT_ATOMS: atom_id res chain seq x y z
N SER A 1 -25.83 10.61 -5.36
CA SER A 1 -26.46 11.40 -4.29
C SER A 1 -25.44 12.02 -3.33
N ASP A 2 -24.34 11.37 -3.02
CA ASP A 2 -23.32 11.88 -2.08
C ASP A 2 -22.47 13.04 -2.64
N VAL A 3 -22.21 13.06 -3.94
CA VAL A 3 -21.46 14.14 -4.58
C VAL A 3 -22.26 15.46 -4.54
N TYR A 4 -23.57 15.39 -4.70
CA TYR A 4 -24.47 16.56 -4.63
C TYR A 4 -24.61 17.10 -3.20
N LYS A 5 -24.77 16.22 -2.21
CA LYS A 5 -24.80 16.62 -0.79
C LYS A 5 -23.49 17.25 -0.34
N ARG A 6 -22.35 16.78 -0.84
CA ARG A 6 -21.03 17.32 -0.50
C ARG A 6 -20.77 18.70 -1.10
N GLN A 7 -21.28 18.98 -2.30
CA GLN A 7 -21.19 20.34 -2.87
C GLN A 7 -22.03 21.35 -2.08
N ILE A 8 -23.18 20.93 -1.55
CA ILE A 8 -24.05 21.78 -0.71
C ILE A 8 -23.46 21.96 0.69
N LEU A 9 -22.87 20.88 1.27
CA LEU A 9 -22.20 20.93 2.57
C LEU A 9 -20.92 21.79 2.56
N LYS A 10 -20.19 21.82 1.44
CA LYS A 10 -18.96 22.62 1.31
C LYS A 10 -19.19 24.12 1.50
N LYS A 11 -20.42 24.63 1.28
CA LYS A 11 -20.81 26.02 1.53
C LYS A 11 -21.20 26.32 2.98
N LYS A 12 -21.53 25.30 3.80
CA LYS A 12 -22.06 25.46 5.17
C LYS A 12 -21.14 24.94 6.28
N VAL A 13 -19.95 24.40 5.94
CA VAL A 13 -19.06 23.74 6.90
C VAL A 13 -17.94 24.68 7.34
N ASN A 14 -17.56 24.60 8.62
CA ASN A 14 -16.42 25.29 9.21
C ASN A 14 -15.18 25.20 8.32
N PRO A 15 -14.42 26.29 8.14
CA PRO A 15 -13.23 26.32 7.28
C PRO A 15 -12.20 25.23 7.62
N ASP A 16 -12.10 24.84 8.89
CA ASP A 16 -11.18 23.78 9.35
C ASP A 16 -11.55 22.38 8.86
N PHE A 17 -12.79 22.15 8.47
CA PHE A 17 -13.27 20.86 7.97
C PHE A 17 -13.16 20.70 6.44
N LYS A 18 -12.88 21.79 5.71
CA LYS A 18 -12.76 21.77 4.25
C LYS A 18 -11.65 20.84 3.73
N PRO A 19 -10.45 20.79 4.34
CA PRO A 19 -9.38 19.89 3.91
C PRO A 19 -9.78 18.41 4.00
N TYR A 20 -10.49 18.04 5.09
CA TYR A 20 -10.97 16.67 5.29
C TYR A 20 -12.01 16.27 4.26
N LEU A 21 -12.95 17.15 3.92
CA LEU A 21 -13.94 16.89 2.87
C LEU A 21 -13.28 16.72 1.50
N THR A 22 -12.27 17.50 1.22
CA THR A 22 -11.51 17.39 -0.03
C THR A 22 -10.74 16.06 -0.08
N LEU A 23 -10.11 15.66 1.02
CA LEU A 23 -9.44 14.36 1.14
C LEU A 23 -10.41 13.20 0.91
N PHE A 24 -11.58 13.21 1.57
CA PHE A 24 -12.60 12.17 1.37
C PHE A 24 -13.14 12.14 -0.07
N GLN A 25 -13.18 13.26 -0.74
CA GLN A 25 -13.58 13.34 -2.14
C GLN A 25 -12.57 12.65 -3.07
N TYR A 26 -11.26 12.89 -2.86
CA TYR A 26 -10.22 12.21 -3.61
C TYR A 26 -10.16 10.71 -3.29
N LEU A 27 -10.30 10.33 -2.02
CA LEU A 27 -10.35 8.93 -1.61
C LEU A 27 -11.54 8.21 -2.22
N GLY A 28 -12.73 8.84 -2.23
CA GLY A 28 -13.93 8.26 -2.85
C GLY A 28 -13.79 8.06 -4.36
N PHE A 29 -13.17 9.03 -5.05
CA PHE A 29 -12.88 8.90 -6.47
C PHE A 29 -11.84 7.81 -6.78
N ALA A 30 -10.77 7.76 -6.01
CA ALA A 30 -9.75 6.72 -6.13
C ALA A 30 -10.33 5.32 -5.84
N ALA A 31 -11.16 5.19 -4.80
CA ALA A 31 -11.84 3.94 -4.46
C ALA A 31 -12.78 3.47 -5.58
N LEU A 32 -13.49 4.40 -6.23
CA LEU A 32 -14.36 4.08 -7.35
C LEU A 32 -13.54 3.62 -8.58
N LEU A 33 -12.42 4.30 -8.87
CA LEU A 33 -11.51 3.91 -9.95
C LEU A 33 -10.92 2.53 -9.71
N VAL A 34 -10.35 2.28 -8.53
CA VAL A 34 -9.76 0.98 -8.20
C VAL A 34 -10.84 -0.10 -8.15
N GLY A 35 -12.02 0.17 -7.58
CA GLY A 35 -13.13 -0.76 -7.53
C GLY A 35 -13.63 -1.18 -8.91
N THR A 36 -13.71 -0.27 -9.86
CA THR A 36 -14.04 -0.61 -11.26
C THR A 36 -12.93 -1.43 -11.93
N CYS A 37 -11.67 -1.15 -11.62
CA CYS A 37 -10.52 -1.91 -12.13
C CYS A 37 -10.44 -3.32 -11.54
N THR A 38 -10.82 -3.52 -10.27
CA THR A 38 -10.82 -4.85 -9.63
C THR A 38 -11.98 -5.73 -10.06
N GLY A 39 -12.98 -5.16 -10.74
CA GLY A 39 -14.02 -5.92 -11.42
C GLY A 39 -14.99 -6.68 -10.50
N SER A 40 -15.07 -6.34 -9.21
CA SER A 40 -16.05 -6.92 -8.30
C SER A 40 -16.96 -5.83 -7.72
N PHE A 41 -18.25 -5.94 -8.00
CA PHE A 41 -19.28 -5.04 -7.48
C PHE A 41 -20.26 -5.83 -6.62
N PHE A 42 -20.35 -5.55 -5.33
CA PHE A 42 -21.23 -6.23 -4.36
C PHE A 42 -21.14 -7.77 -4.41
N GLY A 43 -19.93 -8.31 -4.61
CA GLY A 43 -19.72 -9.75 -4.69
C GLY A 43 -20.14 -10.40 -6.03
N VAL A 44 -20.57 -9.60 -7.00
CA VAL A 44 -20.78 -10.04 -8.37
C VAL A 44 -19.51 -9.73 -9.18
N ALA A 45 -18.91 -10.74 -9.79
CA ALA A 45 -17.78 -10.52 -10.68
C ALA A 45 -18.30 -9.87 -11.97
N LEU A 46 -17.81 -8.67 -12.31
CA LEU A 46 -18.07 -7.99 -13.60
C LEU A 46 -17.65 -8.86 -14.80
N ALA A 47 -16.79 -9.83 -14.53
CA ALA A 47 -16.34 -10.83 -15.50
C ALA A 47 -17.47 -11.72 -16.03
N ASP A 48 -18.56 -11.89 -15.31
CA ASP A 48 -19.69 -12.71 -15.71
C ASP A 48 -20.66 -11.98 -16.64
N ILE A 49 -20.42 -10.66 -16.86
CA ILE A 49 -21.18 -9.85 -17.79
C ILE A 49 -20.56 -9.96 -19.19
N PRO A 50 -21.29 -10.47 -20.21
CA PRO A 50 -20.73 -10.71 -21.57
C PRO A 50 -20.13 -9.48 -22.23
N ALA A 51 -20.64 -8.28 -21.92
CA ALA A 51 -20.17 -7.01 -22.48
C ALA A 51 -18.76 -6.60 -21.97
N LEU A 52 -18.35 -7.08 -20.80
CA LEU A 52 -17.07 -6.73 -20.15
C LEU A 52 -16.03 -7.84 -20.19
N SER A 53 -16.34 -8.97 -20.84
CA SER A 53 -15.44 -10.13 -20.94
C SER A 53 -14.07 -9.83 -21.56
N LYS A 54 -13.96 -8.80 -22.40
CA LYS A 54 -12.69 -8.36 -22.99
C LYS A 54 -11.73 -7.69 -22.00
N ILE A 55 -12.25 -7.13 -20.90
CA ILE A 55 -11.46 -6.47 -19.84
C ILE A 55 -11.07 -7.50 -18.78
N LYS A 56 -11.70 -8.67 -18.76
CA LYS A 56 -11.47 -9.78 -17.82
C LYS A 56 -10.00 -10.19 -17.72
N ASN A 57 -9.24 -10.13 -18.82
CA ASN A 57 -7.85 -10.60 -18.86
C ASN A 57 -6.85 -9.67 -18.13
N TYR A 58 -7.22 -8.43 -17.81
CA TYR A 58 -6.28 -7.47 -17.24
C TYR A 58 -6.32 -7.37 -15.69
N PHE A 59 -7.45 -7.62 -15.04
CA PHE A 59 -7.60 -7.26 -13.62
C PHE A 59 -8.23 -8.32 -12.70
N VAL A 60 -8.73 -9.43 -13.20
CA VAL A 60 -9.62 -10.33 -12.42
C VAL A 60 -8.88 -11.44 -11.67
N ASN A 61 -7.59 -11.66 -11.92
CA ASN A 61 -6.85 -12.68 -11.19
C ASN A 61 -6.35 -12.13 -9.85
N SER A 62 -6.64 -12.87 -8.75
CA SER A 62 -6.16 -12.57 -7.39
C SER A 62 -4.65 -12.36 -7.33
N ASP A 63 -3.89 -13.10 -8.15
CA ASP A 63 -2.44 -12.99 -8.23
C ASP A 63 -1.97 -11.61 -8.75
N ASN A 64 -2.69 -11.06 -9.72
CA ASN A 64 -2.40 -9.72 -10.25
C ASN A 64 -2.66 -8.62 -9.21
N LEU A 65 -3.71 -8.76 -8.40
CA LEU A 65 -3.99 -7.82 -7.31
C LEU A 65 -2.94 -7.87 -6.20
N MET A 66 -2.45 -9.08 -5.88
CA MET A 66 -1.36 -9.25 -4.92
C MET A 66 -0.09 -8.57 -5.43
N THR A 67 0.29 -8.85 -6.67
CA THR A 67 1.47 -8.25 -7.30
C THR A 67 1.35 -6.73 -7.38
N PHE A 68 0.18 -6.19 -7.73
CA PHE A 68 -0.08 -4.75 -7.75
C PHE A 68 0.09 -4.11 -6.37
N SER A 69 -0.40 -4.75 -5.30
CA SER A 69 -0.22 -4.26 -3.93
C SER A 69 1.24 -4.22 -3.51
N ILE A 70 2.03 -5.24 -3.87
CA ILE A 70 3.48 -5.30 -3.61
C ILE A 70 4.22 -4.19 -4.36
N VAL A 71 3.88 -3.97 -5.63
CA VAL A 71 4.50 -2.93 -6.46
C VAL A 71 4.23 -1.53 -5.88
N ILE A 72 2.98 -1.23 -5.50
CA ILE A 72 2.65 0.04 -4.84
C ILE A 72 3.46 0.20 -3.54
N GLY A 73 3.54 -0.86 -2.73
CA GLY A 73 4.32 -0.87 -1.50
C GLY A 73 5.80 -0.57 -1.75
N LEU A 74 6.39 -1.24 -2.73
CA LEU A 74 7.79 -1.01 -3.14
C LEU A 74 8.04 0.43 -3.59
N VAL A 75 7.15 0.98 -4.43
CA VAL A 75 7.25 2.38 -4.88
C VAL A 75 7.19 3.34 -3.69
N GLN A 76 6.29 3.11 -2.75
CA GLN A 76 6.15 3.96 -1.57
C GLN A 76 7.38 3.87 -0.65
N ILE A 77 7.94 2.68 -0.44
CA ILE A 77 9.16 2.46 0.35
C ILE A 77 10.35 3.16 -0.31
N ILE A 78 10.53 2.99 -1.62
CA ILE A 78 11.60 3.65 -2.38
C ILE A 78 11.48 5.17 -2.25
N PHE A 79 10.27 5.71 -2.41
CA PHE A 79 10.02 7.13 -2.24
C PHE A 79 10.37 7.61 -0.83
N GLY A 80 9.96 6.87 0.21
CA GLY A 80 10.32 7.17 1.61
C GLY A 80 11.83 7.20 1.84
N LYS A 81 12.56 6.21 1.30
CA LYS A 81 14.03 6.17 1.38
C LYS A 81 14.71 7.29 0.60
N CYS A 82 14.18 7.70 -0.55
CA CYS A 82 14.67 8.86 -1.29
C CYS A 82 14.50 10.15 -0.47
N VAL A 83 13.36 10.34 0.18
CA VAL A 83 13.10 11.50 1.05
C VAL A 83 14.06 11.50 2.24
N ALA A 84 14.29 10.35 2.89
CA ALA A 84 15.26 10.22 3.97
C ALA A 84 16.69 10.56 3.53
N ALA A 85 17.13 10.02 2.39
CA ALA A 85 18.44 10.31 1.84
C ALA A 85 18.63 11.81 1.50
N TYR A 86 17.59 12.46 0.96
CA TYR A 86 17.58 13.87 0.67
C TYR A 86 17.62 14.73 1.95
N LYS A 87 16.87 14.35 2.99
CA LYS A 87 16.89 14.98 4.31
C LYS A 87 18.30 14.94 4.93
N ILE A 88 18.95 13.77 4.90
CA ILE A 88 20.33 13.60 5.40
C ILE A 88 21.30 14.47 4.63
N LYS A 89 21.13 14.62 3.32
CA LYS A 89 21.95 15.51 2.48
C LYS A 89 21.88 16.97 2.95
N ILE A 90 20.70 17.46 3.29
CA ILE A 90 20.50 18.83 3.75
C ILE A 90 21.05 19.02 5.16
N GLN A 91 20.84 18.06 6.07
CA GLN A 91 21.17 18.20 7.48
C GLN A 91 22.63 17.91 7.80
N LYS A 92 23.20 16.85 7.21
CA LYS A 92 24.55 16.33 7.55
C LYS A 92 25.59 16.50 6.43
N GLY A 93 25.17 17.03 5.27
CA GLY A 93 26.04 17.26 4.13
C GLY A 93 26.17 16.04 3.21
N THR A 94 26.82 16.27 2.05
CA THR A 94 26.90 15.30 0.95
C THR A 94 27.64 14.01 1.28
N LYS A 95 28.68 14.09 2.12
CA LYS A 95 29.49 12.89 2.48
C LYS A 95 28.70 11.84 3.26
N HIS A 96 27.78 12.25 4.13
CA HIS A 96 26.92 11.36 4.92
C HIS A 96 25.71 10.84 4.14
N SER A 97 25.39 11.48 3.02
CA SER A 97 24.25 11.11 2.16
C SER A 97 24.61 10.02 1.15
N ILE A 98 25.89 9.74 0.89
CA ILE A 98 26.33 8.77 -0.12
C ILE A 98 25.81 7.36 0.20
N ALA A 99 25.92 6.90 1.46
CA ALA A 99 25.47 5.59 1.86
C ALA A 99 23.92 5.42 1.75
N PRO A 100 23.08 6.34 2.25
CA PRO A 100 21.63 6.28 2.01
C PRO A 100 21.23 6.26 0.54
N PHE A 101 21.85 7.07 -0.31
CA PHE A 101 21.58 7.03 -1.76
C PHE A 101 22.02 5.72 -2.40
N ALA A 102 23.18 5.17 -2.00
CA ALA A 102 23.63 3.87 -2.48
C ALA A 102 22.62 2.77 -2.13
N TRP A 103 22.05 2.80 -0.92
CA TRP A 103 20.98 1.89 -0.53
C TRP A 103 19.72 2.02 -1.39
N VAL A 104 19.31 3.24 -1.73
CA VAL A 104 18.17 3.46 -2.64
C VAL A 104 18.43 2.81 -3.99
N PHE A 105 19.64 2.98 -4.56
CA PHE A 105 20.00 2.33 -5.83
C PHE A 105 20.01 0.79 -5.73
N VAL A 106 20.47 0.22 -4.61
CA VAL A 106 20.40 -1.22 -4.37
C VAL A 106 18.96 -1.71 -4.35
N ILE A 107 18.08 -1.02 -3.63
CA ILE A 107 16.66 -1.41 -3.53
C ILE A 107 15.99 -1.31 -4.90
N ILE A 108 16.21 -0.21 -5.66
CA ILE A 108 15.63 -0.03 -7.00
C ILE A 108 16.12 -1.14 -7.93
N SER A 109 17.41 -1.44 -7.93
CA SER A 109 18.00 -2.42 -8.83
C SER A 109 17.51 -3.84 -8.52
N LEU A 110 17.37 -4.21 -7.24
CA LEU A 110 16.77 -5.48 -6.82
C LEU A 110 15.27 -5.53 -7.13
N ALA A 111 14.54 -4.42 -6.91
CA ALA A 111 13.13 -4.32 -7.23
C ALA A 111 12.87 -4.50 -8.74
N LEU A 112 13.72 -3.95 -9.59
CA LEU A 112 13.65 -4.16 -11.04
C LEU A 112 13.99 -5.60 -11.44
N ALA A 113 15.04 -6.18 -10.85
CA ALA A 113 15.50 -7.53 -11.17
C ALA A 113 14.49 -8.62 -10.77
N PHE A 114 13.82 -8.47 -9.62
CA PHE A 114 12.85 -9.44 -9.11
C PHE A 114 11.39 -9.06 -9.38
N GLY A 115 11.06 -7.76 -9.39
CA GLY A 115 9.68 -7.29 -9.52
C GLY A 115 9.16 -7.36 -10.96
N LEU A 116 9.98 -7.06 -11.96
CA LEU A 116 9.54 -7.11 -13.36
C LEU A 116 9.21 -8.51 -13.86
N PRO A 117 9.99 -9.57 -13.55
CA PRO A 117 9.59 -10.95 -13.87
C PRO A 117 8.26 -11.35 -13.21
N MET A 118 7.96 -10.83 -12.02
CA MET A 118 6.70 -11.09 -11.32
C MET A 118 5.48 -10.47 -12.04
N LEU A 119 5.72 -9.42 -12.83
CA LEU A 119 4.73 -8.77 -13.72
C LEU A 119 4.66 -9.43 -15.10
N ASN A 120 5.25 -10.62 -15.29
CA ASN A 120 5.38 -11.30 -16.58
C ASN A 120 6.13 -10.47 -17.65
N VAL A 121 6.93 -9.50 -17.25
CA VAL A 121 7.81 -8.74 -18.13
C VAL A 121 9.17 -9.42 -18.16
N HIS A 122 9.42 -10.18 -19.22
CA HIS A 122 10.71 -10.84 -19.41
C HIS A 122 11.79 -9.83 -19.81
N LEU A 123 12.71 -9.58 -18.89
CA LEU A 123 13.89 -8.77 -19.18
C LEU A 123 14.95 -9.60 -19.89
N PRO A 124 15.68 -9.04 -20.87
CA PRO A 124 16.88 -9.66 -21.41
C PRO A 124 17.89 -9.96 -20.29
N ASN A 125 18.53 -11.12 -20.35
CA ASN A 125 19.52 -11.53 -19.34
C ASN A 125 20.63 -10.48 -19.12
N ALA A 126 20.98 -9.73 -20.15
CA ALA A 126 21.94 -8.62 -20.06
C ALA A 126 21.46 -7.52 -19.10
N VAL A 127 20.18 -7.14 -19.14
CA VAL A 127 19.62 -6.10 -18.24
C VAL A 127 19.59 -6.58 -16.80
N VAL A 128 19.23 -7.85 -16.57
CA VAL A 128 19.25 -8.45 -15.22
C VAL A 128 20.67 -8.47 -14.66
N MET A 129 21.68 -8.82 -15.49
CA MET A 129 23.08 -8.79 -15.11
C MET A 129 23.57 -7.38 -14.73
N VAL A 130 23.15 -6.38 -15.48
CA VAL A 130 23.46 -4.97 -15.18
C VAL A 130 22.79 -4.55 -13.86
N CYS A 131 21.56 -4.94 -13.60
CA CYS A 131 20.89 -4.65 -12.33
C CYS A 131 21.65 -5.28 -11.14
N TYR A 132 22.09 -6.55 -11.24
CA TYR A 132 22.93 -7.15 -10.20
C TYR A 132 24.27 -6.45 -10.04
N GLY A 133 24.92 -6.03 -11.14
CA GLY A 133 26.13 -5.23 -11.10
C GLY A 133 25.97 -3.92 -10.34
N ILE A 134 24.91 -3.19 -10.62
CA ILE A 134 24.55 -1.95 -9.91
C ILE A 134 24.27 -2.21 -8.42
N ALA A 135 23.56 -3.31 -8.10
CA ALA A 135 23.30 -3.69 -6.71
C ALA A 135 24.59 -3.96 -5.94
N ILE A 136 25.53 -4.74 -6.52
CA ILE A 136 26.80 -5.05 -5.89
C ILE A 136 27.65 -3.78 -5.71
N LEU A 137 27.76 -2.94 -6.73
CA LEU A 137 28.45 -1.65 -6.64
C LEU A 137 27.83 -0.76 -5.56
N GLY A 138 26.51 -0.68 -5.51
CA GLY A 138 25.79 0.07 -4.49
C GLY A 138 26.07 -0.43 -3.07
N LEU A 139 26.13 -1.74 -2.87
CA LEU A 139 26.49 -2.36 -1.59
C LEU A 139 27.94 -2.01 -1.18
N VAL A 140 28.88 -2.11 -2.10
CA VAL A 140 30.29 -1.75 -1.83
C VAL A 140 30.39 -0.30 -1.42
N VAL A 141 29.75 0.61 -2.15
CA VAL A 141 29.72 2.04 -1.82
C VAL A 141 29.05 2.28 -0.45
N ALA A 142 27.93 1.62 -0.18
CA ALA A 142 27.24 1.73 1.10
C ALA A 142 28.12 1.28 2.28
N TYR A 143 28.89 0.22 2.12
CA TYR A 143 29.79 -0.28 3.18
C TYR A 143 31.02 0.61 3.40
N LEU A 144 31.59 1.16 2.34
CA LEU A 144 32.73 2.07 2.45
C LEU A 144 32.38 3.42 3.09
N TYR A 145 31.20 3.94 2.79
CA TYR A 145 30.76 5.27 3.22
C TYR A 145 29.72 5.27 4.37
N ASN A 146 29.55 4.15 5.05
CA ASN A 146 28.54 4.02 6.13
C ASN A 146 28.79 5.03 7.28
N THR A 147 30.04 5.16 7.73
CA THR A 147 30.48 6.16 8.71
C THR A 147 31.78 6.78 8.28
N PRO A 148 31.74 7.95 7.61
CA PRO A 148 32.97 8.62 7.18
C PRO A 148 33.83 8.99 8.39
N GLY A 149 35.10 8.52 8.40
CA GLY A 149 36.08 8.80 9.46
C GLY A 149 36.38 7.66 10.42
N LYS A 150 35.73 6.48 10.30
CA LYS A 150 36.06 5.29 11.06
C LYS A 150 36.88 4.29 10.23
N ASN A 151 37.57 3.36 10.94
CA ASN A 151 38.34 2.30 10.31
C ASN A 151 37.49 1.43 9.38
N VAL A 152 38.05 0.99 8.24
CA VAL A 152 37.34 0.22 7.20
C VAL A 152 36.74 -1.08 7.75
N PHE A 153 37.41 -1.76 8.68
CA PHE A 153 36.91 -2.99 9.31
C PHE A 153 35.66 -2.74 10.17
N LEU A 154 35.63 -1.63 10.92
CA LEU A 154 34.45 -1.22 11.69
C LEU A 154 33.28 -0.81 10.78
N ASN A 155 33.60 -0.13 9.67
CA ASN A 155 32.58 0.22 8.68
C ASN A 155 31.97 -1.00 8.00
N PHE A 156 32.76 -2.04 7.73
CA PHE A 156 32.28 -3.29 7.17
C PHE A 156 31.34 -4.02 8.15
N GLY A 157 31.73 -4.14 9.42
CA GLY A 157 30.89 -4.78 10.44
C GLY A 157 29.57 -4.04 10.68
N THR A 158 29.62 -2.70 10.80
CA THR A 158 28.40 -1.89 10.95
C THR A 158 27.57 -1.90 9.66
N GLY A 159 28.20 -1.97 8.49
CA GLY A 159 27.53 -2.09 7.20
C GLY A 159 26.74 -3.40 7.09
N LEU A 160 27.31 -4.52 7.53
CA LEU A 160 26.64 -5.82 7.53
C LEU A 160 25.42 -5.81 8.47
N TRP A 161 25.56 -5.23 9.66
CA TRP A 161 24.44 -5.04 10.58
C TRP A 161 23.33 -4.18 10.01
N ASN A 162 23.69 -3.08 9.35
CA ASN A 162 22.72 -2.21 8.68
C ASN A 162 22.02 -2.92 7.51
N THR A 163 22.73 -3.78 6.79
CA THR A 163 22.15 -4.60 5.70
C THR A 163 21.10 -5.56 6.26
N TYR A 164 21.40 -6.24 7.34
CA TYR A 164 20.47 -7.14 8.01
C TYR A 164 19.21 -6.40 8.47
N ASN A 165 19.37 -5.26 9.14
CA ASN A 165 18.25 -4.46 9.63
C ASN A 165 17.41 -3.91 8.47
N MET A 166 18.05 -3.47 7.38
CA MET A 166 17.37 -2.97 6.21
C MET A 166 16.61 -4.08 5.47
N ALA A 167 17.23 -5.23 5.25
CA ALA A 167 16.59 -6.37 4.59
C ALA A 167 15.40 -6.88 5.39
N SER A 168 15.57 -7.06 6.71
CA SER A 168 14.51 -7.46 7.62
C SER A 168 13.37 -6.42 7.66
N GLY A 169 13.71 -5.13 7.72
CA GLY A 169 12.74 -4.04 7.66
C GLY A 169 11.96 -4.02 6.35
N LEU A 170 12.67 -4.15 5.22
CA LEU A 170 12.05 -4.15 3.88
C LEU A 170 11.09 -5.33 3.71
N LEU A 171 11.47 -6.52 4.17
CA LEU A 171 10.59 -7.69 4.17
C LEU A 171 9.34 -7.45 5.02
N GLY A 172 9.49 -6.95 6.25
CA GLY A 172 8.37 -6.62 7.13
C GLY A 172 7.43 -5.58 6.54
N ASP A 173 8.00 -4.52 5.98
CA ASP A 173 7.24 -3.45 5.34
C ASP A 173 6.50 -3.99 4.09
N THR A 174 7.15 -4.80 3.25
CA THR A 174 6.51 -5.42 2.06
C THR A 174 5.35 -6.35 2.46
N LEU A 175 5.53 -7.17 3.50
CA LEU A 175 4.46 -8.02 4.02
C LEU A 175 3.28 -7.19 4.54
N SER A 176 3.53 -6.00 5.08
CA SER A 176 2.47 -5.08 5.51
C SER A 176 1.62 -4.58 4.35
N TYR A 177 2.18 -4.44 3.13
CA TYR A 177 1.40 -4.07 1.94
C TYR A 177 0.54 -5.21 1.39
N ILE A 178 0.91 -6.47 1.58
CA ILE A 178 0.07 -7.63 1.23
C ILE A 178 -1.26 -7.61 1.98
N ARG A 179 -1.31 -6.97 3.13
CA ARG A 179 -2.56 -6.76 3.89
C ARG A 179 -3.61 -5.97 3.11
N LEU A 180 -3.20 -5.01 2.27
CA LEU A 180 -4.14 -4.26 1.41
C LEU A 180 -4.85 -5.20 0.43
N PHE A 181 -4.08 -6.11 -0.18
CA PHE A 181 -4.63 -7.16 -1.03
C PHE A 181 -5.59 -8.06 -0.25
N ALA A 182 -5.19 -8.54 0.94
CA ALA A 182 -6.02 -9.43 1.75
C ALA A 182 -7.37 -8.79 2.13
N ILE A 183 -7.40 -7.50 2.45
CA ILE A 183 -8.63 -6.76 2.78
C ILE A 183 -9.53 -6.65 1.56
N GLY A 184 -8.98 -6.30 0.40
CA GLY A 184 -9.73 -6.19 -0.85
C GLY A 184 -10.33 -7.53 -1.26
N LEU A 185 -9.55 -8.61 -1.16
CA LEU A 185 -10.00 -9.98 -1.44
C LEU A 185 -11.09 -10.42 -0.47
N THR A 186 -10.90 -10.20 0.83
CA THR A 186 -11.89 -10.60 1.86
C THR A 186 -13.22 -9.89 1.65
N GLY A 187 -13.22 -8.60 1.34
CA GLY A 187 -14.46 -7.86 1.06
C GLY A 187 -15.23 -8.40 -0.16
N SER A 188 -14.49 -8.79 -1.21
CA SER A 188 -15.10 -9.40 -2.40
C SER A 188 -15.67 -10.79 -2.11
N ILE A 189 -14.91 -11.66 -1.44
CA ILE A 189 -15.33 -13.00 -1.07
C ILE A 189 -16.55 -12.95 -0.15
N LEU A 190 -16.53 -12.10 0.87
CA LEU A 190 -17.63 -11.96 1.83
C LEU A 190 -18.92 -11.51 1.13
N GLY A 191 -18.82 -10.56 0.19
CA GLY A 191 -19.96 -10.17 -0.65
C GLY A 191 -20.52 -11.33 -1.46
N GLY A 192 -19.65 -12.14 -2.09
CA GLY A 192 -20.06 -13.35 -2.81
C GLY A 192 -20.72 -14.40 -1.92
N VAL A 193 -20.19 -14.61 -0.71
CA VAL A 193 -20.79 -15.54 0.27
C VAL A 193 -22.21 -15.12 0.65
N PHE A 194 -22.46 -13.82 0.92
CA PHE A 194 -23.81 -13.35 1.21
C PHE A 194 -24.77 -13.50 0.03
N ASN A 195 -24.28 -13.31 -1.20
CA ASN A 195 -25.09 -13.56 -2.41
C ASN A 195 -25.46 -15.05 -2.52
N THR A 196 -24.50 -15.94 -2.32
CA THR A 196 -24.74 -17.41 -2.35
C THR A 196 -25.69 -17.85 -1.25
N LEU A 197 -25.52 -17.35 -0.02
CA LEU A 197 -26.40 -17.61 1.10
C LEU A 197 -27.84 -17.17 0.81
N ALA A 198 -28.01 -15.96 0.24
CA ALA A 198 -29.31 -15.44 -0.10
C ALA A 198 -30.03 -16.35 -1.10
N VAL A 199 -29.34 -16.90 -2.08
CA VAL A 199 -29.91 -17.82 -3.06
C VAL A 199 -30.22 -19.19 -2.43
N THR A 200 -29.25 -19.79 -1.72
CA THR A 200 -29.40 -21.15 -1.18
C THR A 200 -30.42 -21.25 -0.04
N MET A 201 -30.48 -20.26 0.85
CA MET A 201 -31.42 -20.26 1.96
C MET A 201 -32.87 -19.98 1.53
N THR A 202 -33.06 -19.35 0.38
CA THR A 202 -34.40 -19.03 -0.13
C THR A 202 -34.87 -20.01 -1.19
N ASP A 203 -34.10 -21.07 -1.46
CA ASP A 203 -34.49 -22.10 -2.41
C ASP A 203 -35.66 -22.93 -1.88
N GLY A 204 -36.65 -23.24 -2.75
CA GLY A 204 -37.88 -23.95 -2.38
C GLY A 204 -38.96 -23.11 -1.69
N MET A 205 -38.76 -21.81 -1.45
CA MET A 205 -39.79 -20.93 -0.87
C MET A 205 -40.75 -20.35 -1.93
N ASN A 206 -41.96 -19.96 -1.49
CA ASN A 206 -42.89 -19.19 -2.33
C ASN A 206 -42.24 -17.91 -2.83
N ILE A 207 -42.57 -17.47 -4.07
CA ILE A 207 -41.96 -16.31 -4.74
C ILE A 207 -41.93 -15.06 -3.86
N VAL A 208 -43.01 -14.77 -3.15
CA VAL A 208 -43.11 -13.59 -2.28
C VAL A 208 -42.21 -13.74 -1.05
N ALA A 209 -42.25 -14.89 -0.37
CA ALA A 209 -41.41 -15.17 0.80
C ALA A 209 -39.92 -15.19 0.41
N ARG A 210 -39.59 -15.78 -0.74
CA ARG A 210 -38.24 -15.79 -1.32
C ARG A 210 -37.71 -14.37 -1.53
N ALA A 211 -38.50 -13.50 -2.17
CA ALA A 211 -38.09 -12.13 -2.43
C ALA A 211 -37.83 -11.34 -1.15
N ILE A 212 -38.68 -11.47 -0.15
CA ILE A 212 -38.52 -10.76 1.13
C ILE A 212 -37.31 -11.28 1.90
N CYS A 213 -37.15 -12.58 2.04
CA CYS A 213 -36.03 -13.19 2.76
C CYS A 213 -34.69 -12.90 2.05
N MET A 214 -34.64 -13.00 0.72
CA MET A 214 -33.46 -12.67 -0.06
C MET A 214 -33.05 -11.20 0.11
N LEU A 215 -34.00 -10.27 0.06
CA LEU A 215 -33.76 -8.87 0.27
C LEU A 215 -33.22 -8.57 1.67
N LEU A 216 -33.78 -9.21 2.71
CA LEU A 216 -33.30 -9.06 4.08
C LEU A 216 -31.85 -9.58 4.25
N ILE A 217 -31.56 -10.78 3.73
CA ILE A 217 -30.21 -11.37 3.83
C ILE A 217 -29.19 -10.49 3.11
N LEU A 218 -29.49 -10.03 1.89
CA LEU A 218 -28.61 -9.17 1.11
C LEU A 218 -28.40 -7.82 1.79
N LEU A 219 -29.47 -7.19 2.30
CA LEU A 219 -29.39 -5.90 2.97
C LEU A 219 -28.52 -5.97 4.23
N VAL A 220 -28.74 -6.96 5.09
CA VAL A 220 -27.96 -7.16 6.32
C VAL A 220 -26.53 -7.54 5.97
N GLY A 221 -26.33 -8.52 5.09
CA GLY A 221 -25.01 -9.02 4.71
C GLY A 221 -24.14 -7.94 4.06
N HIS A 222 -24.66 -7.21 3.09
CA HIS A 222 -23.90 -6.12 2.46
C HIS A 222 -23.68 -4.92 3.38
N SER A 223 -24.62 -4.62 4.30
CA SER A 223 -24.40 -3.57 5.30
C SER A 223 -23.24 -3.91 6.22
N ILE A 224 -23.17 -5.14 6.71
CA ILE A 224 -22.04 -5.64 7.53
C ILE A 224 -20.74 -5.58 6.71
N ASN A 225 -20.76 -6.07 5.48
CA ASN A 225 -19.57 -6.05 4.62
C ASN A 225 -19.06 -4.63 4.38
N ILE A 226 -19.94 -3.68 4.07
CA ILE A 226 -19.58 -2.27 3.89
C ILE A 226 -18.99 -1.69 5.18
N ALA A 227 -19.58 -1.97 6.34
CA ALA A 227 -19.07 -1.49 7.62
C ALA A 227 -17.66 -2.03 7.90
N LEU A 228 -17.44 -3.33 7.74
CA LEU A 228 -16.12 -3.97 7.92
C LEU A 228 -15.08 -3.43 6.93
N CYS A 229 -15.44 -3.31 5.65
CA CYS A 229 -14.56 -2.76 4.63
C CYS A 229 -14.20 -1.30 4.91
N THR A 230 -15.16 -0.49 5.38
CA THR A 230 -14.92 0.93 5.71
C THR A 230 -13.95 1.08 6.87
N ILE A 231 -14.14 0.32 7.96
CA ILE A 231 -13.23 0.35 9.10
C ILE A 231 -11.83 -0.12 8.69
N SER A 232 -11.75 -1.24 7.97
CA SER A 232 -10.48 -1.80 7.52
C SER A 232 -9.73 -0.86 6.57
N SER A 233 -10.43 -0.22 5.64
CA SER A 233 -9.86 0.73 4.68
C SER A 233 -9.39 2.03 5.32
N LEU A 234 -9.87 2.38 6.51
CA LEU A 234 -9.37 3.51 7.28
C LEU A 234 -8.14 3.13 8.11
N VAL A 235 -8.26 2.07 8.91
CA VAL A 235 -7.23 1.70 9.92
C VAL A 235 -5.93 1.25 9.26
N HIS A 236 -6.02 0.41 8.24
CA HIS A 236 -4.82 -0.20 7.66
C HIS A 236 -3.97 0.76 6.81
N PRO A 237 -4.52 1.63 5.93
CA PRO A 237 -3.72 2.65 5.27
C PRO A 237 -3.12 3.68 6.23
N LEU A 238 -3.84 4.07 7.29
CA LEU A 238 -3.27 4.93 8.32
C LEU A 238 -2.03 4.28 8.95
N ARG A 239 -2.11 3.01 9.31
CA ARG A 239 -0.96 2.28 9.82
C ARG A 239 0.21 2.25 8.83
N LEU A 240 -0.05 1.98 7.56
CA LEU A 240 0.99 1.99 6.52
C LEU A 240 1.69 3.34 6.40
N ILE A 241 0.94 4.45 6.53
CA ILE A 241 1.52 5.79 6.50
C ILE A 241 2.35 6.05 7.76
N PHE A 242 1.79 5.80 8.95
CA PHE A 242 2.46 6.16 10.19
C PHE A 242 3.61 5.22 10.56
N VAL A 243 3.48 3.93 10.32
CA VAL A 243 4.48 2.95 10.73
C VAL A 243 5.51 2.72 9.62
N GLU A 244 5.06 2.42 8.40
CA GLU A 244 5.96 2.04 7.32
C GLU A 244 6.56 3.26 6.60
N TYR A 245 5.72 4.22 6.18
CA TYR A 245 6.21 5.36 5.40
C TYR A 245 7.04 6.33 6.25
N TYR A 246 6.54 6.76 7.42
CA TYR A 246 7.28 7.72 8.26
C TYR A 246 8.56 7.12 8.83
N LYS A 247 8.58 5.82 9.16
CA LYS A 247 9.80 5.09 9.52
C LYS A 247 10.82 5.11 8.38
N ASN A 248 10.40 4.79 7.16
CA ASN A 248 11.28 4.77 6.00
C ASN A 248 11.75 6.16 5.56
N ALA A 249 10.94 7.21 5.79
CA ALA A 249 11.30 8.61 5.55
C ALA A 249 12.13 9.22 6.69
N GLU A 250 12.41 8.47 7.76
CA GLU A 250 13.10 8.96 8.97
C GLU A 250 12.47 10.25 9.49
N PHE A 251 11.13 10.28 9.54
CA PHE A 251 10.39 11.46 9.95
C PHE A 251 10.53 11.66 11.46
N GLU A 252 11.24 12.70 11.85
CA GLU A 252 11.31 13.16 13.23
C GLU A 252 10.15 14.13 13.46
N GLY A 253 9.20 13.75 14.31
CA GLY A 253 8.06 14.58 14.65
C GLY A 253 8.51 15.90 15.31
N GLY A 254 7.95 17.02 14.84
CA GLY A 254 8.14 18.32 15.48
C GLY A 254 7.27 18.41 16.74
N GLY A 255 7.83 18.06 17.87
CA GLY A 255 7.22 18.24 19.19
C GLY A 255 8.14 19.02 20.11
N LYS A 256 7.60 19.66 21.17
CA LYS A 256 8.43 20.18 22.25
C LYS A 256 9.10 18.99 22.95
N ALA A 257 10.42 19.09 23.17
CA ALA A 257 11.13 18.13 24.00
C ALA A 257 10.45 18.03 25.38
N TYR A 258 10.40 16.82 25.93
CA TYR A 258 9.89 16.61 27.29
C TYR A 258 10.73 17.43 28.26
N GLU A 259 10.14 18.49 28.80
CA GLU A 259 10.72 19.28 29.87
C GLU A 259 10.12 18.80 31.19
N PRO A 260 10.89 18.06 32.04
CA PRO A 260 10.41 17.69 33.37
C PRO A 260 10.20 18.94 34.21
N PHE A 261 9.15 18.94 35.01
CA PHE A 261 8.93 20.03 35.98
C PHE A 261 10.17 20.23 36.82
N ARG A 262 10.91 21.30 36.60
CA ARG A 262 11.99 21.76 37.47
C ARG A 262 11.37 22.64 38.56
N LYS A 263 11.64 22.32 39.83
CA LYS A 263 11.50 23.28 40.89
C LYS A 263 12.46 24.45 40.59
N ALA A 264 11.91 25.64 40.51
CA ALA A 264 12.68 26.88 40.41
C ALA A 264 13.52 27.11 41.70
#